data_4f2c7b6853a146e89cecfcbfdf32d57a
#
_entry.id   4f2c7b6853a146e89cecfcbfdf32d57a
#
_cell.length_a   1.000
_cell.length_b   1.000
_cell.length_c   1.000
_cell.angle_alpha   90.00
_cell.angle_beta   90.00
_cell.angle_gamma   90.00
#
_symmetry.space_group_name_H-M   'P 1'
#
loop_
_entity.id
_entity.type
_entity.pdbx_description
1 polymer ?
#
loop_
_entity_poly.entity_id
_entity_poly.type
_entity_poly.pdbx_seq_one_letter_code
_entity_poly.pdbx_strand_id
1 'polypeptide(L)'
;DLAQPLYQGGKIRSAIHKADIEKQVAELQTLTDRAEIKLKLLNQYMNLFSLFKQHEILMRNIEESELRLHDIRRMKKEGLITNNDVLRSEMQLTNDRLSLQETENSIVLVSQQLDILLGQDENVLLRPDTALLYQAVALQSYDDYIVQAYANNPVMKLLRAQTELARNEIRSTKSFSLPGISLYASNTLARPVSRTLADMYNNNWNVGVSVSYPLSSLYKNNHKIKESKMRMSLRKNEE
;
A
#
# COMPACT_ATOMS: atom_id res chain seq x y z
N ASP A 1 33.08 -13.19 -30.54
CA ASP A 1 32.06 -12.33 -31.15
C ASP A 1 31.71 -11.19 -30.18
N LEU A 2 31.69 -9.96 -30.68
CA LEU A 2 31.32 -8.76 -29.96
C LEU A 2 30.19 -8.07 -30.74
N ALA A 3 29.09 -7.72 -30.05
CA ALA A 3 27.98 -6.98 -30.67
C ALA A 3 27.60 -5.82 -29.78
N GLN A 4 27.67 -4.60 -30.29
CA GLN A 4 27.30 -3.37 -29.57
C GLN A 4 26.14 -2.71 -30.29
N PRO A 5 24.96 -2.63 -29.66
CA PRO A 5 23.84 -1.89 -30.24
C PRO A 5 24.14 -0.39 -30.22
N LEU A 6 24.07 0.25 -31.40
CA LEU A 6 24.23 1.69 -31.58
C LEU A 6 22.87 2.40 -31.53
N TYR A 7 21.85 1.79 -32.14
CA TYR A 7 20.48 2.30 -32.16
C TYR A 7 19.47 1.16 -32.14
N GLN A 8 18.45 1.24 -31.32
CA GLN A 8 17.36 0.26 -31.23
C GLN A 8 15.99 0.95 -31.18
N GLY A 9 15.72 1.88 -32.10
CA GLY A 9 14.43 2.55 -32.17
C GLY A 9 14.04 3.31 -30.89
N GLY A 10 14.99 3.66 -30.03
CA GLY A 10 14.73 4.28 -28.73
C GLY A 10 14.39 3.30 -27.59
N LYS A 11 14.43 1.97 -27.83
CA LYS A 11 14.13 0.93 -26.85
C LYS A 11 14.97 1.06 -25.57
N ILE A 12 16.29 1.25 -25.71
CA ILE A 12 17.20 1.38 -24.57
C ILE A 12 16.85 2.62 -23.73
N ARG A 13 16.65 3.77 -24.39
CA ARG A 13 16.25 5.01 -23.69
C ARG A 13 14.91 4.88 -22.99
N SER A 14 13.94 4.23 -23.62
CA SER A 14 12.63 3.95 -23.03
C SER A 14 12.74 3.01 -21.84
N ALA A 15 13.65 2.01 -21.88
CA ALA A 15 13.90 1.10 -20.78
C ALA A 15 14.56 1.80 -19.57
N ILE A 16 15.54 2.68 -19.81
CA ILE A 16 16.15 3.50 -18.74
C ILE A 16 15.08 4.40 -18.10
N HIS A 17 14.31 5.12 -18.91
CA HIS A 17 13.25 5.98 -18.40
C HIS A 17 12.15 5.21 -17.66
N LYS A 18 11.84 3.99 -18.11
CA LYS A 18 10.95 3.07 -17.39
C LYS A 18 11.49 2.77 -15.98
N ALA A 19 12.77 2.40 -15.87
CA ALA A 19 13.38 2.10 -14.58
C ALA A 19 13.38 3.30 -13.62
N ASP A 20 13.60 4.51 -14.15
CA ASP A 20 13.52 5.75 -13.35
C ASP A 20 12.11 6.00 -12.82
N ILE A 21 11.08 5.80 -13.67
CA ILE A 21 9.69 5.95 -13.23
C ILE A 21 9.32 4.84 -12.24
N GLU A 22 9.72 3.59 -12.48
CA GLU A 22 9.46 2.47 -11.55
C GLU A 22 10.10 2.72 -10.18
N LYS A 23 11.29 3.31 -10.13
CA LYS A 23 11.90 3.77 -8.87
C LYS A 23 11.01 4.81 -8.17
N GLN A 24 10.54 5.83 -8.89
CA GLN A 24 9.64 6.85 -8.34
C GLN A 24 8.32 6.24 -7.85
N VAL A 25 7.74 5.29 -8.59
CA VAL A 25 6.54 4.55 -8.18
C VAL A 25 6.77 3.80 -6.87
N ALA A 26 7.91 3.11 -6.72
CA ALA A 26 8.25 2.40 -5.48
C ALA A 26 8.44 3.34 -4.29
N GLU A 27 9.08 4.50 -4.49
CA GLU A 27 9.23 5.53 -3.46
C GLU A 27 7.87 6.12 -3.04
N LEU A 28 7.00 6.43 -3.99
CA LEU A 28 5.65 6.95 -3.73
C LEU A 28 4.74 5.89 -3.09
N GLN A 29 4.87 4.62 -3.47
CA GLN A 29 4.17 3.51 -2.82
C GLN A 29 4.57 3.42 -1.35
N THR A 30 5.87 3.50 -1.04
CA THR A 30 6.36 3.51 0.34
C THR A 30 5.77 4.68 1.15
N LEU A 31 5.62 5.86 0.54
CA LEU A 31 5.00 7.01 1.20
C LEU A 31 3.50 6.79 1.44
N THR A 32 2.81 6.16 0.49
CA THR A 32 1.39 5.80 0.61
C THR A 32 1.20 4.79 1.75
N ASP A 33 1.98 3.71 1.75
CA ASP A 33 1.92 2.67 2.78
C ASP A 33 2.19 3.25 4.18
N ARG A 34 3.17 4.17 4.30
CA ARG A 34 3.44 4.88 5.55
C ARG A 34 2.26 5.75 6.00
N ALA A 35 1.57 6.42 5.07
CA ALA A 35 0.41 7.22 5.40
C ALA A 35 -0.77 6.34 5.86
N GLU A 36 -1.00 5.21 5.21
CA GLU A 36 -2.02 4.23 5.58
C GLU A 36 -1.75 3.61 6.96
N ILE A 37 -0.51 3.22 7.23
CA ILE A 37 -0.11 2.68 8.54
C ILE A 37 -0.33 3.73 9.63
N LYS A 38 0.05 4.99 9.40
CA LYS A 38 -0.20 6.09 10.35
C LYS A 38 -1.68 6.29 10.62
N LEU A 39 -2.51 6.27 9.59
CA LEU A 39 -3.97 6.40 9.74
C LEU A 39 -4.56 5.22 10.51
N LYS A 40 -4.12 4.00 10.20
CA LYS A 40 -4.54 2.79 10.90
C LYS A 40 -4.15 2.85 12.38
N LEU A 41 -2.93 3.26 12.69
CA LEU A 41 -2.43 3.42 14.05
C LEU A 41 -3.25 4.47 14.81
N LEU A 42 -3.54 5.62 14.19
CA LEU A 42 -4.36 6.66 14.80
C LEU A 42 -5.79 6.16 15.09
N ASN A 43 -6.41 5.44 14.16
CA ASN A 43 -7.73 4.88 14.34
C ASN A 43 -7.76 3.85 15.50
N GLN A 44 -6.76 2.97 15.58
CA GLN A 44 -6.66 2.01 16.70
C GLN A 44 -6.41 2.72 18.03
N TYR A 45 -5.58 3.76 18.04
CA TYR A 45 -5.34 4.56 19.24
C TYR A 45 -6.64 5.25 19.73
N MET A 46 -7.41 5.85 18.83
CA MET A 46 -8.69 6.47 19.17
C MET A 46 -9.73 5.44 19.65
N ASN A 47 -9.72 4.24 19.08
CA ASN A 47 -10.54 3.13 19.53
C ASN A 47 -10.16 2.71 20.96
N LEU A 48 -8.88 2.53 21.24
CA LEU A 48 -8.37 2.23 22.58
C LEU A 48 -8.79 3.30 23.59
N PHE A 49 -8.63 4.57 23.24
CA PHE A 49 -9.08 5.69 24.07
C PHE A 49 -10.58 5.62 24.38
N SER A 50 -11.42 5.35 23.37
CA SER A 50 -12.86 5.22 23.54
C SER A 50 -13.21 4.07 24.49
N LEU A 51 -12.55 2.92 24.36
CA LEU A 51 -12.75 1.76 25.22
C LEU A 51 -12.35 2.06 26.68
N PHE A 52 -11.24 2.78 26.92
CA PHE A 52 -10.90 3.21 28.27
C PHE A 52 -11.92 4.17 28.89
N LYS A 53 -12.51 5.06 28.09
CA LYS A 53 -13.61 5.91 28.55
C LYS A 53 -14.89 5.13 28.83
N GLN A 54 -15.21 4.16 27.99
CA GLN A 54 -16.34 3.25 28.23
C GLN A 54 -16.14 2.43 29.51
N HIS A 55 -14.95 1.90 29.74
CA HIS A 55 -14.59 1.20 30.99
C HIS A 55 -14.82 2.09 32.22
N GLU A 56 -14.37 3.35 32.19
CA GLU A 56 -14.58 4.30 33.29
C GLU A 56 -16.05 4.54 33.58
N ILE A 57 -16.89 4.68 32.53
CA ILE A 57 -18.33 4.85 32.67
C ILE A 57 -18.98 3.59 33.25
N LEU A 58 -18.62 2.40 32.74
CA LEU A 58 -19.16 1.13 33.21
C LEU A 58 -18.83 0.87 34.68
N MET A 59 -17.62 1.20 35.12
CA MET A 59 -17.24 1.10 36.53
C MET A 59 -18.16 1.96 37.44
N ARG A 60 -18.42 3.20 37.03
CA ARG A 60 -19.36 4.07 37.77
C ARG A 60 -20.79 3.52 37.74
N ASN A 61 -21.26 3.01 36.62
CA ASN A 61 -22.59 2.42 36.51
C ASN A 61 -22.74 1.19 37.41
N ILE A 62 -21.72 0.37 37.55
CA ILE A 62 -21.70 -0.79 38.45
C ILE A 62 -21.82 -0.33 39.90
N GLU A 63 -21.03 0.67 40.29
CA GLU A 63 -21.10 1.24 41.65
C GLU A 63 -22.53 1.75 41.97
N GLU A 64 -23.15 2.48 41.05
CA GLU A 64 -24.55 2.93 41.19
C GLU A 64 -25.55 1.77 41.21
N SER A 65 -25.37 0.73 40.40
CA SER A 65 -26.21 -0.45 40.37
C SER A 65 -26.10 -1.28 41.66
N GLU A 66 -24.93 -1.34 42.28
CA GLU A 66 -24.70 -1.97 43.58
C GLU A 66 -25.41 -1.23 44.71
N LEU A 67 -25.29 0.10 44.73
CA LEU A 67 -26.02 0.94 45.69
C LEU A 67 -27.55 0.79 45.54
N ARG A 68 -28.03 0.81 44.30
CA ARG A 68 -29.44 0.61 44.00
C ARG A 68 -29.94 -0.77 44.46
N LEU A 69 -29.18 -1.82 44.20
CA LEU A 69 -29.51 -3.18 44.65
C LEU A 69 -29.58 -3.27 46.19
N HIS A 70 -28.65 -2.61 46.87
CA HIS A 70 -28.66 -2.52 48.33
C HIS A 70 -29.97 -1.91 48.86
N ASP A 71 -30.39 -0.78 48.30
CA ASP A 71 -31.59 -0.08 48.69
C ASP A 71 -32.89 -0.92 48.40
N ILE A 72 -32.94 -1.53 47.22
CA ILE A 72 -34.04 -2.43 46.84
C ILE A 72 -34.12 -3.63 47.80
N ARG A 73 -32.99 -4.23 48.19
CA ARG A 73 -32.98 -5.33 49.18
C ARG A 73 -33.50 -4.87 50.56
N ARG A 74 -33.19 -3.63 50.95
CA ARG A 74 -33.70 -3.02 52.20
C ARG A 74 -35.21 -2.80 52.14
N MET A 75 -35.74 -2.21 51.04
CA MET A 75 -37.16 -2.01 50.80
C MET A 75 -37.94 -3.33 50.80
N LYS A 76 -37.36 -4.42 50.25
CA LYS A 76 -37.93 -5.76 50.29
C LYS A 76 -38.08 -6.26 51.73
N LYS A 77 -37.08 -6.07 52.61
CA LYS A 77 -37.16 -6.46 54.04
C LYS A 77 -38.26 -5.72 54.77
N GLU A 78 -38.55 -4.49 54.35
CA GLU A 78 -39.64 -3.66 54.89
C GLU A 78 -40.99 -3.99 54.24
N GLY A 79 -41.08 -4.94 53.30
CA GLY A 79 -42.30 -5.36 52.63
C GLY A 79 -42.82 -4.39 51.56
N LEU A 80 -42.03 -3.39 51.15
CA LEU A 80 -42.46 -2.33 50.24
C LEU A 80 -42.38 -2.74 48.77
N ILE A 81 -41.58 -3.77 48.43
CA ILE A 81 -41.36 -4.25 47.04
C ILE A 81 -41.36 -5.76 46.96
N THR A 82 -41.47 -6.29 45.74
CA THR A 82 -41.59 -7.71 45.47
C THR A 82 -40.20 -8.37 45.28
N ASN A 83 -40.17 -9.73 45.33
CA ASN A 83 -38.96 -10.47 45.01
C ASN A 83 -38.52 -10.28 43.54
N ASN A 84 -39.49 -10.08 42.63
CA ASN A 84 -39.19 -9.82 41.23
C ASN A 84 -38.42 -8.53 41.03
N ASP A 85 -38.65 -7.50 41.85
CA ASP A 85 -37.93 -6.23 41.74
C ASP A 85 -36.45 -6.41 42.15
N VAL A 86 -36.17 -7.23 43.16
CA VAL A 86 -34.81 -7.60 43.54
C VAL A 86 -34.13 -8.37 42.43
N LEU A 87 -34.78 -9.38 41.85
CA LEU A 87 -34.23 -10.18 40.76
C LEU A 87 -33.91 -9.33 39.52
N ARG A 88 -34.77 -8.37 39.16
CA ARG A 88 -34.52 -7.42 38.06
C ARG A 88 -33.28 -6.57 38.31
N SER A 89 -33.10 -6.08 39.54
CA SER A 89 -31.92 -5.29 39.89
C SER A 89 -30.65 -6.13 39.90
N GLU A 90 -30.69 -7.39 40.34
CA GLU A 90 -29.60 -8.34 40.29
C GLU A 90 -29.22 -8.68 38.84
N MET A 91 -30.19 -8.87 37.95
CA MET A 91 -29.97 -9.06 36.52
C MET A 91 -29.29 -7.85 35.90
N GLN A 92 -29.75 -6.63 36.24
CA GLN A 92 -29.12 -5.40 35.70
C GLN A 92 -27.66 -5.31 36.12
N LEU A 93 -27.34 -5.50 37.40
CA LEU A 93 -25.98 -5.50 37.90
C LEU A 93 -25.09 -6.57 37.20
N THR A 94 -25.67 -7.74 36.96
CA THR A 94 -24.97 -8.82 36.25
C THR A 94 -24.67 -8.44 34.78
N ASN A 95 -25.62 -7.80 34.10
CA ASN A 95 -25.44 -7.31 32.74
C ASN A 95 -24.38 -6.19 32.69
N ASP A 96 -24.38 -5.27 33.66
CA ASP A 96 -23.37 -4.21 33.75
C ASP A 96 -21.96 -4.79 33.91
N ARG A 97 -21.80 -5.81 34.78
CA ARG A 97 -20.54 -6.53 34.97
C ARG A 97 -20.09 -7.30 33.74
N LEU A 98 -21.04 -7.91 33.01
CA LEU A 98 -20.72 -8.59 31.73
C LEU A 98 -20.21 -7.59 30.70
N SER A 99 -20.87 -6.44 30.58
CA SER A 99 -20.44 -5.37 29.67
C SER A 99 -19.05 -4.81 30.01
N LEU A 100 -18.73 -4.73 31.32
CA LEU A 100 -17.40 -4.35 31.77
C LEU A 100 -16.35 -5.39 31.31
N GLN A 101 -16.61 -6.68 31.53
CA GLN A 101 -15.70 -7.75 31.12
C GLN A 101 -15.47 -7.78 29.61
N GLU A 102 -16.53 -7.57 28.81
CA GLU A 102 -16.41 -7.48 27.34
C GLU A 102 -15.56 -6.28 26.93
N THR A 103 -15.69 -5.15 27.64
CA THR A 103 -14.89 -3.96 27.38
C THR A 103 -13.41 -4.18 27.75
N GLU A 104 -13.13 -4.84 28.87
CA GLU A 104 -11.77 -5.21 29.28
C GLU A 104 -11.11 -6.14 28.26
N ASN A 105 -11.82 -7.16 27.79
CA ASN A 105 -11.33 -8.05 26.73
C ASN A 105 -11.04 -7.27 25.45
N SER A 106 -11.90 -6.31 25.10
CA SER A 106 -11.70 -5.46 23.92
C SER A 106 -10.47 -4.55 24.05
N ILE A 107 -10.21 -4.00 25.24
CA ILE A 107 -9.00 -3.22 25.55
C ILE A 107 -7.75 -4.06 25.30
N VAL A 108 -7.71 -5.31 25.80
CA VAL A 108 -6.58 -6.21 25.59
C VAL A 108 -6.37 -6.48 24.12
N LEU A 109 -7.43 -6.83 23.37
CA LEU A 109 -7.31 -7.10 21.94
C LEU A 109 -6.82 -5.90 21.12
N VAL A 110 -7.34 -4.71 21.40
CA VAL A 110 -6.93 -3.48 20.69
C VAL A 110 -5.50 -3.09 21.07
N SER A 111 -5.11 -3.28 22.35
CA SER A 111 -3.75 -3.08 22.80
C SER A 111 -2.76 -3.98 22.04
N GLN A 112 -3.03 -5.29 21.96
CA GLN A 112 -2.24 -6.25 21.20
C GLN A 112 -2.12 -5.88 19.71
N GLN A 113 -3.22 -5.45 19.10
CA GLN A 113 -3.20 -4.98 17.70
C GLN A 113 -2.30 -3.75 17.51
N LEU A 114 -2.27 -2.84 18.48
CA LEU A 114 -1.36 -1.69 18.48
C LEU A 114 0.08 -2.11 18.66
N ASP A 115 0.35 -3.03 19.58
CA ASP A 115 1.71 -3.55 19.85
C ASP A 115 2.31 -4.21 18.59
N ILE A 116 1.51 -5.01 17.88
CA ILE A 116 1.90 -5.60 16.59
C ILE A 116 2.24 -4.50 15.56
N LEU A 117 1.41 -3.46 15.46
CA LEU A 117 1.66 -2.35 14.54
C LEU A 117 2.91 -1.53 14.90
N LEU A 118 3.24 -1.45 16.19
CA LEU A 118 4.41 -0.75 16.71
C LEU A 118 5.66 -1.63 16.75
N GLY A 119 5.53 -2.94 16.51
CA GLY A 119 6.61 -3.92 16.62
C GLY A 119 7.07 -4.13 18.06
N GLN A 120 6.16 -3.98 19.02
CA GLN A 120 6.40 -4.20 20.44
C GLN A 120 5.93 -5.59 20.89
N ASP A 121 6.24 -5.97 22.14
CA ASP A 121 5.76 -7.21 22.73
C ASP A 121 4.24 -7.14 22.95
N GLU A 122 3.52 -8.14 22.45
CA GLU A 122 2.05 -8.24 22.51
C GLU A 122 1.46 -8.37 23.92
N ASN A 123 2.31 -8.62 24.92
CA ASN A 123 1.89 -8.76 26.32
C ASN A 123 1.85 -7.42 27.08
N VAL A 124 2.17 -6.32 26.44
CA VAL A 124 2.15 -4.98 27.07
C VAL A 124 0.73 -4.41 26.94
N LEU A 125 0.10 -4.10 28.08
CA LEU A 125 -1.17 -3.38 28.06
C LEU A 125 -0.92 -1.88 27.89
N LEU A 126 -1.27 -1.35 26.74
CA LEU A 126 -1.11 0.06 26.40
C LEU A 126 -2.18 0.91 27.09
N ARG A 127 -1.76 2.05 27.62
CA ARG A 127 -2.67 3.06 28.18
C ARG A 127 -2.56 4.34 27.36
N PRO A 128 -3.66 4.84 26.78
CA PRO A 128 -3.62 6.05 25.94
C PRO A 128 -3.34 7.29 26.79
N ASP A 129 -2.42 8.14 26.32
CA ASP A 129 -2.24 9.49 26.84
C ASP A 129 -3.31 10.41 26.22
N THR A 130 -4.11 11.04 27.08
CA THR A 130 -5.24 11.86 26.67
C THR A 130 -4.92 13.35 26.60
N ALA A 131 -3.74 13.78 27.04
CA ALA A 131 -3.39 15.20 27.13
C ALA A 131 -3.44 15.92 25.78
N LEU A 132 -3.00 15.24 24.71
CA LEU A 132 -2.99 15.79 23.35
C LEU A 132 -4.39 15.87 22.71
N LEU A 133 -5.34 15.02 23.12
CA LEU A 133 -6.68 14.95 22.52
C LEU A 133 -7.58 16.13 22.91
N TYR A 134 -7.27 16.81 23.99
CA TYR A 134 -8.01 17.98 24.46
C TYR A 134 -7.43 19.31 23.96
N GLN A 135 -6.38 19.27 23.15
CA GLN A 135 -5.83 20.48 22.53
C GLN A 135 -6.73 20.92 21.37
N ALA A 136 -7.13 22.18 21.38
CA ALA A 136 -7.89 22.76 20.27
C ALA A 136 -7.00 22.84 19.04
N VAL A 137 -7.39 22.14 17.97
CA VAL A 137 -6.73 22.23 16.67
C VAL A 137 -7.43 23.30 15.86
N ALA A 138 -6.68 24.30 15.39
CA ALA A 138 -7.20 25.28 14.44
C ALA A 138 -7.41 24.61 13.08
N LEU A 139 -8.67 24.45 12.68
CA LEU A 139 -9.03 23.90 11.38
C LEU A 139 -8.84 24.98 10.31
N GLN A 140 -8.20 24.62 9.20
CA GLN A 140 -8.10 25.44 8.00
C GLN A 140 -9.41 25.43 7.21
N SER A 141 -9.54 26.29 6.20
CA SER A 141 -10.72 26.24 5.34
C SER A 141 -10.75 24.95 4.51
N TYR A 142 -11.93 24.51 4.11
CA TYR A 142 -12.11 23.34 3.26
C TYR A 142 -11.32 23.44 1.95
N ASP A 143 -11.31 24.63 1.33
CA ASP A 143 -10.60 24.87 0.07
C ASP A 143 -9.08 24.76 0.24
N ASP A 144 -8.52 25.20 1.38
CA ASP A 144 -7.10 25.05 1.67
C ASP A 144 -6.71 23.58 1.79
N TYR A 145 -7.55 22.76 2.45
CA TYR A 145 -7.33 21.31 2.53
C TYR A 145 -7.38 20.61 1.17
N ILE A 146 -8.29 21.04 0.28
CA ILE A 146 -8.37 20.50 -1.09
C ILE A 146 -7.07 20.82 -1.85
N VAL A 147 -6.61 22.06 -1.82
CA VAL A 147 -5.38 22.47 -2.50
C VAL A 147 -4.18 21.69 -1.97
N GLN A 148 -4.07 21.53 -0.65
CA GLN A 148 -3.01 20.74 -0.03
C GLN A 148 -3.09 19.24 -0.40
N ALA A 149 -4.30 18.67 -0.47
CA ALA A 149 -4.49 17.29 -0.87
C ALA A 149 -4.01 17.05 -2.30
N TYR A 150 -4.43 17.90 -3.26
CA TYR A 150 -3.97 17.77 -4.65
C TYR A 150 -2.45 17.96 -4.82
N ALA A 151 -1.84 18.80 -4.00
CA ALA A 151 -0.40 19.07 -4.06
C ALA A 151 0.44 17.98 -3.38
N ASN A 152 -0.02 17.45 -2.25
CA ASN A 152 0.82 16.67 -1.35
C ASN A 152 0.40 15.21 -1.20
N ASN A 153 -0.82 14.83 -1.57
CA ASN A 153 -1.30 13.46 -1.40
C ASN A 153 -0.42 12.47 -2.17
N PRO A 154 0.22 11.50 -1.49
CA PRO A 154 1.10 10.53 -2.13
C PRO A 154 0.35 9.62 -3.11
N VAL A 155 -0.93 9.32 -2.87
CA VAL A 155 -1.76 8.51 -3.78
C VAL A 155 -1.93 9.22 -5.12
N MET A 156 -2.23 10.52 -5.12
CA MET A 156 -2.36 11.31 -6.35
C MET A 156 -1.04 11.34 -7.14
N LYS A 157 0.09 11.50 -6.44
CA LYS A 157 1.42 11.46 -7.06
C LYS A 157 1.73 10.07 -7.63
N LEU A 158 1.34 9.01 -6.93
CA LEU A 158 1.51 7.62 -7.37
C LEU A 158 0.71 7.35 -8.66
N LEU A 159 -0.56 7.76 -8.72
CA LEU A 159 -1.40 7.60 -9.90
C LEU A 159 -0.82 8.34 -11.12
N ARG A 160 -0.31 9.56 -10.92
CA ARG A 160 0.38 10.33 -11.97
C ARG A 160 1.65 9.61 -12.47
N ALA A 161 2.46 9.07 -11.56
CA ALA A 161 3.64 8.29 -11.94
C ALA A 161 3.27 7.01 -12.71
N GLN A 162 2.20 6.33 -12.32
CA GLN A 162 1.68 5.15 -13.05
C GLN A 162 1.15 5.54 -14.44
N THR A 163 0.50 6.69 -14.58
CA THR A 163 0.06 7.22 -15.87
C THR A 163 1.27 7.53 -16.78
N GLU A 164 2.35 8.09 -16.23
CA GLU A 164 3.59 8.35 -17.00
C GLU A 164 4.29 7.05 -17.38
N LEU A 165 4.26 6.02 -16.51
CA LEU A 165 4.74 4.68 -16.83
C LEU A 165 3.99 4.09 -18.03
N ALA A 166 2.66 4.18 -18.04
CA ALA A 166 1.82 3.72 -19.13
C ALA A 166 2.09 4.51 -20.44
N ARG A 167 2.38 5.81 -20.33
CA ARG A 167 2.79 6.65 -21.46
C ARG A 167 4.14 6.22 -22.03
N ASN A 168 5.10 5.87 -21.19
CA ASN A 168 6.40 5.35 -21.62
C ASN A 168 6.27 3.96 -22.27
N GLU A 169 5.33 3.13 -21.81
CA GLU A 169 5.03 1.83 -22.43
C GLU A 169 4.59 1.98 -23.90
N ILE A 170 3.83 3.02 -24.24
CA ILE A 170 3.47 3.32 -25.63
C ILE A 170 4.73 3.62 -26.46
N ARG A 171 5.70 4.39 -25.92
CA ARG A 171 6.97 4.69 -26.59
C ARG A 171 7.78 3.42 -26.79
N SER A 172 7.88 2.58 -25.77
CA SER A 172 8.53 1.27 -25.83
C SER A 172 7.90 0.36 -26.89
N THR A 173 6.58 0.27 -26.91
CA THR A 173 5.85 -0.54 -27.89
C THR A 173 6.09 -0.05 -29.33
N LYS A 174 6.11 1.27 -29.55
CA LYS A 174 6.42 1.85 -30.86
C LYS A 174 7.86 1.54 -31.31
N SER A 175 8.81 1.44 -30.38
CA SER A 175 10.22 1.17 -30.70
C SER A 175 10.44 -0.19 -31.39
N PHE A 176 9.54 -1.17 -31.17
CA PHE A 176 9.58 -2.47 -31.85
C PHE A 176 9.26 -2.40 -33.36
N SER A 177 8.72 -1.28 -33.84
CA SER A 177 8.47 -1.03 -35.27
C SER A 177 9.57 -0.21 -35.94
N LEU A 178 10.66 0.08 -35.23
CA LEU A 178 11.78 0.86 -35.74
C LEU A 178 12.99 -0.04 -36.01
N PRO A 179 13.88 0.34 -36.96
CA PRO A 179 15.09 -0.42 -37.26
C PRO A 179 16.07 -0.44 -36.07
N GLY A 180 16.82 -1.53 -35.96
CA GLY A 180 17.96 -1.65 -35.06
C GLY A 180 19.26 -1.54 -35.82
N ILE A 181 20.25 -0.84 -35.29
CA ILE A 181 21.63 -0.71 -35.84
C ILE A 181 22.60 -1.19 -34.77
N SER A 182 23.42 -2.15 -35.12
CA SER A 182 24.44 -2.70 -34.21
C SER A 182 25.82 -2.77 -34.90
N LEU A 183 26.86 -2.45 -34.17
CA LEU A 183 28.25 -2.73 -34.59
C LEU A 183 28.55 -4.16 -34.14
N TYR A 184 29.18 -4.93 -35.02
CA TYR A 184 29.65 -6.26 -34.67
C TYR A 184 31.11 -6.43 -35.05
N ALA A 185 31.81 -7.20 -34.24
CA ALA A 185 33.18 -7.67 -34.51
C ALA A 185 33.26 -9.15 -34.15
N SER A 186 33.75 -9.95 -35.06
CA SER A 186 33.98 -11.37 -34.78
C SER A 186 35.39 -11.79 -35.21
N ASN A 187 35.93 -12.69 -34.42
CA ASN A 187 37.17 -13.39 -34.76
C ASN A 187 36.88 -14.87 -34.72
N THR A 188 37.18 -15.55 -35.82
CA THR A 188 36.99 -16.99 -35.97
C THR A 188 38.28 -17.66 -36.34
N LEU A 189 38.82 -18.47 -35.43
CA LEU A 189 39.91 -19.37 -35.70
C LEU A 189 39.35 -20.74 -36.09
N ALA A 190 39.41 -21.09 -37.35
CA ALA A 190 38.85 -22.34 -37.83
C ALA A 190 39.86 -23.10 -38.72
N ARG A 191 39.79 -24.41 -38.66
CA ARG A 191 40.46 -25.33 -39.57
C ARG A 191 39.41 -25.82 -40.56
N PRO A 192 39.52 -25.49 -41.86
CA PRO A 192 38.56 -25.91 -42.84
C PRO A 192 38.64 -27.42 -43.07
N VAL A 193 37.46 -28.08 -43.11
CA VAL A 193 37.34 -29.53 -43.32
C VAL A 193 37.12 -29.85 -44.83
N SER A 194 37.48 -28.96 -45.71
CA SER A 194 37.28 -29.12 -47.14
C SER A 194 38.53 -29.69 -47.79
N ARG A 195 38.37 -30.72 -48.68
CA ARG A 195 39.44 -31.33 -49.46
C ARG A 195 40.13 -30.39 -50.46
N THR A 196 39.56 -29.22 -50.72
CA THR A 196 40.05 -28.24 -51.69
C THR A 196 40.80 -27.08 -51.04
N LEU A 197 40.80 -26.97 -49.73
CA LEU A 197 41.50 -25.92 -48.96
C LEU A 197 42.66 -26.53 -48.19
N ALA A 198 43.75 -25.75 -48.03
CA ALA A 198 44.91 -26.19 -47.25
C ALA A 198 44.49 -26.52 -45.81
N ASP A 199 44.99 -27.66 -45.29
CA ASP A 199 44.72 -28.15 -43.95
C ASP A 199 45.56 -27.39 -42.91
N MET A 200 45.15 -26.14 -42.67
CA MET A 200 45.78 -25.24 -41.70
C MET A 200 44.75 -24.35 -40.99
N TYR A 201 45.07 -23.98 -39.76
CA TYR A 201 44.23 -22.99 -39.04
C TYR A 201 44.29 -21.63 -39.72
N ASN A 202 43.11 -21.09 -39.98
CA ASN A 202 42.94 -19.76 -40.51
C ASN A 202 42.23 -18.86 -39.53
N ASN A 203 42.75 -17.63 -39.33
CA ASN A 203 42.19 -16.64 -38.42
C ASN A 203 41.49 -15.55 -39.23
N ASN A 204 40.16 -15.51 -39.15
CA ASN A 204 39.33 -14.55 -39.87
C ASN A 204 38.75 -13.49 -38.93
N TRP A 205 38.98 -12.23 -39.28
CA TRP A 205 38.41 -11.07 -38.62
C TRP A 205 37.29 -10.48 -39.48
N ASN A 206 36.13 -10.28 -38.84
CA ASN A 206 34.99 -9.60 -39.44
C ASN A 206 34.59 -8.45 -38.58
N VAL A 207 34.52 -7.23 -39.15
CA VAL A 207 33.98 -6.05 -38.49
C VAL A 207 32.98 -5.41 -39.43
N GLY A 208 31.80 -5.05 -38.89
CA GLY A 208 30.78 -4.48 -39.75
C GLY A 208 29.64 -3.86 -38.94
N VAL A 209 28.72 -3.24 -39.67
CA VAL A 209 27.45 -2.67 -39.15
C VAL A 209 26.31 -3.55 -39.62
N SER A 210 25.49 -3.98 -38.68
CA SER A 210 24.28 -4.75 -38.94
C SER A 210 23.05 -3.83 -38.80
N VAL A 211 22.17 -3.83 -39.80
CA VAL A 211 20.88 -3.14 -39.77
C VAL A 211 19.80 -4.19 -39.83
N SER A 212 18.97 -4.28 -38.78
CA SER A 212 17.85 -5.21 -38.74
C SER A 212 16.53 -4.45 -38.69
N TYR A 213 15.60 -4.83 -39.56
CA TYR A 213 14.25 -4.24 -39.60
C TYR A 213 13.18 -5.32 -39.65
N PRO A 214 12.41 -5.52 -38.56
CA PRO A 214 11.41 -6.56 -38.51
C PRO A 214 10.13 -6.13 -39.25
N LEU A 215 10.01 -6.44 -40.55
CA LEU A 215 8.87 -6.04 -41.40
C LEU A 215 7.52 -6.54 -40.86
N SER A 216 7.49 -7.73 -40.27
CA SER A 216 6.27 -8.30 -39.68
C SER A 216 5.74 -7.47 -38.48
N SER A 217 6.61 -6.69 -37.82
CA SER A 217 6.21 -5.84 -36.70
C SER A 217 5.32 -4.66 -37.13
N LEU A 218 5.41 -4.22 -38.38
CA LEU A 218 4.59 -3.15 -38.94
C LEU A 218 3.07 -3.50 -38.89
N TYR A 219 2.73 -4.75 -39.08
CA TYR A 219 1.35 -5.20 -39.05
C TYR A 219 0.93 -5.63 -37.62
N LYS A 220 1.75 -6.42 -36.94
CA LYS A 220 1.41 -7.01 -35.65
C LYS A 220 1.44 -5.96 -34.52
N ASN A 221 2.27 -4.94 -34.61
CA ASN A 221 2.48 -4.00 -33.52
C ASN A 221 1.35 -2.96 -33.37
N ASN A 222 0.55 -2.75 -34.44
CA ASN A 222 -0.58 -1.81 -34.40
C ASN A 222 -1.61 -2.17 -33.32
N HIS A 223 -1.91 -3.45 -33.11
CA HIS A 223 -2.82 -3.90 -32.07
C HIS A 223 -2.22 -3.68 -30.66
N LYS A 224 -0.93 -3.96 -30.48
CA LYS A 224 -0.23 -3.72 -29.23
C LYS A 224 -0.16 -2.21 -28.87
N ILE A 225 0.02 -1.35 -29.88
CA ILE A 225 0.00 0.10 -29.68
C ILE A 225 -1.41 0.57 -29.26
N LYS A 226 -2.48 0.01 -29.86
CA LYS A 226 -3.86 0.31 -29.43
C LYS A 226 -4.11 -0.16 -28.00
N GLU A 227 -3.69 -1.35 -27.65
CA GLU A 227 -3.76 -1.89 -26.29
C GLU A 227 -3.05 -0.98 -25.28
N SER A 228 -1.79 -0.61 -25.54
CA SER A 228 -1.01 0.29 -24.67
C SER A 228 -1.68 1.66 -24.50
N LYS A 229 -2.32 2.19 -25.57
CA LYS A 229 -3.09 3.43 -25.50
C LYS A 229 -4.34 3.28 -24.62
N MET A 230 -5.05 2.16 -24.72
CA MET A 230 -6.21 1.88 -23.86
C MET A 230 -5.80 1.73 -22.41
N ARG A 231 -4.71 1.03 -22.13
CA ARG A 231 -4.15 0.94 -20.75
C ARG A 231 -3.79 2.31 -20.18
N MET A 232 -3.16 3.19 -20.98
CA MET A 232 -2.89 4.56 -20.57
C MET A 232 -4.20 5.35 -20.27
N SER A 233 -5.23 5.20 -21.13
CA SER A 233 -6.52 5.84 -20.91
C SER A 233 -7.19 5.35 -19.62
N LEU A 234 -7.09 4.06 -19.31
CA LEU A 234 -7.58 3.48 -18.06
C LEU A 234 -6.87 4.13 -16.85
N ARG A 235 -5.54 4.17 -16.86
CA ARG A 235 -4.75 4.79 -15.78
C ARG A 235 -5.06 6.27 -15.61
N LYS A 236 -5.31 6.98 -16.71
CA LYS A 236 -5.72 8.39 -16.64
C LYS A 236 -7.11 8.59 -16.02
N ASN A 237 -8.01 7.63 -16.18
CA ASN A 237 -9.33 7.69 -15.55
C ASN A 237 -9.28 7.34 -14.05
N GLU A 238 -8.24 6.63 -13.60
CA GLU A 238 -7.99 6.34 -12.18
C GLU A 238 -7.33 7.54 -11.45
N GLU A 239 -6.69 8.47 -12.18
CA GLU A 239 -6.11 9.72 -11.69
C GLU A 239 -7.18 10.77 -11.36
#